data_fd2c0007a82614f2787b11fa7f31ecc8
#
_entry.id   fd2c0007a82614f2787b11fa7f31ecc8
#
_cell.length_a   1.000
_cell.length_b   1.000
_cell.length_c   1.000
_cell.angle_alpha   90.00
_cell.angle_beta   90.00
_cell.angle_gamma   90.00
#
_symmetry.space_group_name_H-M   'P 1'
#
loop_
_entity.id
_entity.type
_entity.pdbx_description
1 polymer ?
#
loop_
_entity_poly.entity_id
_entity_poly.type
_entity_poly.pdbx_seq_one_letter_code
_entity_poly.pdbx_strand_id
1 'polypeptide(L)'
;MNDSNRRKKYMRDVYSKTWSKKRKKYGVEQYDKDLIHELSRTQNDGKILEVAIGDGFPYAHRFDKMGYEVFGIDIAPNLVNLVKKELPNIKVQVGDAEDLKFPESFFDGVYCFRSSWYFPNLTKSIDEMLRVVKKHGVVMFDIQNMNHPIHHKSVINQEKERNDPLIKIIMVRYVKNFIKTILRPIIYYPLDWSLNRHVIVEIATDPQVVKSYLKRRDDVKYHLYGVVWNDPITLKKIDETGEHKEFDRLVYKLQIV
;
A
#
# COMPACT_ATOMS: atom_id res chain seq x y z
N MET A 1 3.29 -23.86 4.23
CA MET A 1 3.62 -22.47 3.86
C MET A 1 2.78 -21.59 4.78
N ASN A 2 3.39 -20.69 5.55
CA ASN A 2 2.66 -19.83 6.46
C ASN A 2 1.81 -18.81 5.68
N ASP A 3 0.85 -18.15 6.36
CA ASP A 3 -0.12 -17.23 5.73
C ASP A 3 0.57 -16.02 5.06
N SER A 4 1.65 -15.52 5.66
CA SER A 4 2.48 -14.44 5.13
C SER A 4 3.08 -14.80 3.75
N ASN A 5 3.74 -15.94 3.64
CA ASN A 5 4.35 -16.39 2.38
C ASN A 5 3.30 -16.67 1.29
N ARG A 6 2.13 -17.19 1.68
CA ARG A 6 1.01 -17.40 0.75
C ARG A 6 0.51 -16.09 0.19
N ARG A 7 0.38 -15.07 1.04
CA ARG A 7 -0.04 -13.74 0.65
C ARG A 7 0.96 -13.07 -0.29
N LYS A 8 2.25 -13.09 0.04
CA LYS A 8 3.32 -12.56 -0.83
C LYS A 8 3.31 -13.25 -2.20
N LYS A 9 3.15 -14.57 -2.22
CA LYS A 9 3.02 -15.33 -3.47
C LYS A 9 1.80 -14.89 -4.29
N TYR A 10 0.65 -14.72 -3.65
CA TYR A 10 -0.57 -14.26 -4.33
C TYR A 10 -0.39 -12.86 -4.94
N MET A 11 0.18 -11.92 -4.19
CA MET A 11 0.44 -10.56 -4.68
C MET A 11 1.37 -10.58 -5.89
N ARG A 12 2.44 -11.35 -5.82
CA ARG A 12 3.42 -11.49 -6.91
C ARG A 12 2.84 -12.11 -8.18
N ASP A 13 2.12 -13.21 -8.05
CA ASP A 13 1.80 -14.09 -9.16
C ASP A 13 0.40 -13.83 -9.77
N VAL A 14 -0.54 -13.33 -8.97
CA VAL A 14 -1.95 -13.20 -9.36
C VAL A 14 -2.42 -11.76 -9.39
N TYR A 15 -2.33 -11.05 -8.25
CA TYR A 15 -2.91 -9.72 -8.10
C TYR A 15 -2.32 -8.70 -9.08
N SER A 16 -1.02 -8.75 -9.27
CA SER A 16 -0.29 -7.82 -10.14
C SER A 16 -0.75 -7.82 -11.60
N LYS A 17 -1.28 -8.96 -12.10
CA LYS A 17 -1.74 -9.07 -13.49
C LYS A 17 -2.99 -8.25 -13.80
N THR A 18 -3.80 -7.97 -12.79
CA THR A 18 -5.06 -7.25 -12.94
C THR A 18 -4.97 -5.77 -12.57
N TRP A 19 -3.92 -5.41 -11.81
CA TRP A 19 -3.82 -4.11 -11.16
C TRP A 19 -3.42 -2.99 -12.12
N SER A 20 -2.40 -3.18 -12.97
CA SER A 20 -1.86 -2.17 -13.87
C SER A 20 -2.89 -1.59 -14.87
N LYS A 21 -3.90 -2.41 -15.26
CA LYS A 21 -4.94 -1.98 -16.19
C LYS A 21 -5.93 -0.96 -15.62
N LYS A 22 -6.07 -0.87 -14.29
CA LYS A 22 -7.05 -0.01 -13.63
C LYS A 22 -6.51 1.40 -13.37
N ARG A 23 -5.23 1.55 -13.11
CA ARG A 23 -4.66 2.79 -12.59
C ARG A 23 -4.41 3.88 -13.63
N LYS A 24 -4.14 3.52 -14.90
CA LYS A 24 -4.02 4.50 -16.00
C LYS A 24 -5.30 5.32 -16.25
N LYS A 25 -6.43 4.90 -15.66
CA LYS A 25 -7.73 5.60 -15.76
C LYS A 25 -7.94 6.66 -14.68
N TYR A 26 -7.17 6.66 -13.60
CA TYR A 26 -7.30 7.63 -12.53
C TYR A 26 -6.24 8.72 -12.72
N GLY A 27 -6.68 9.96 -12.95
CA GLY A 27 -5.80 11.13 -12.97
C GLY A 27 -5.11 11.34 -11.62
N VAL A 28 -4.19 12.30 -11.57
CA VAL A 28 -3.56 12.74 -10.31
C VAL A 28 -4.57 13.59 -9.55
N GLU A 29 -5.06 13.06 -8.44
CA GLU A 29 -5.99 13.75 -7.55
C GLU A 29 -5.26 14.78 -6.67
N GLN A 30 -5.98 15.72 -6.05
CA GLN A 30 -5.38 16.69 -5.13
C GLN A 30 -4.68 15.99 -3.95
N TYR A 31 -5.26 14.93 -3.41
CA TYR A 31 -4.64 14.06 -2.42
C TYR A 31 -3.24 13.56 -2.82
N ASP A 32 -3.04 13.14 -4.07
CA ASP A 32 -1.73 12.69 -4.55
C ASP A 32 -0.72 13.86 -4.58
N LYS A 33 -1.17 15.06 -4.96
CA LYS A 33 -0.34 16.27 -4.93
C LYS A 33 0.04 16.65 -3.51
N ASP A 34 -0.89 16.53 -2.57
CA ASP A 34 -0.66 16.82 -1.15
C ASP A 34 0.39 15.85 -0.55
N LEU A 35 0.30 14.55 -0.87
CA LEU A 35 1.31 13.56 -0.46
C LEU A 35 2.70 13.88 -1.01
N ILE A 36 2.79 14.20 -2.30
CA ILE A 36 4.04 14.59 -2.95
C ILE A 36 4.60 15.85 -2.30
N HIS A 37 3.76 16.87 -2.08
CA HIS A 37 4.16 18.11 -1.42
C HIS A 37 4.67 17.87 0.01
N GLU A 38 3.98 17.07 0.81
CA GLU A 38 4.38 16.77 2.18
C GLU A 38 5.70 15.99 2.25
N LEU A 39 5.99 15.12 1.28
CA LEU A 39 7.27 14.43 1.20
C LEU A 39 8.39 15.36 0.70
N SER A 40 8.13 16.18 -0.32
CA SER A 40 9.12 17.05 -0.94
C SER A 40 9.52 18.27 -0.09
N ARG A 41 8.68 18.71 0.87
CA ARG A 41 8.99 19.86 1.76
C ARG A 41 10.26 19.71 2.59
N THR A 42 10.72 18.51 2.78
CA THR A 42 11.88 18.23 3.65
C THR A 42 13.15 17.95 2.87
N GLN A 43 13.06 17.81 1.55
CA GLN A 43 14.17 17.38 0.72
C GLN A 43 14.07 18.06 -0.66
N ASN A 44 15.07 18.84 -1.04
CA ASN A 44 15.29 19.26 -2.43
C ASN A 44 16.39 18.39 -3.01
N ASP A 45 16.15 17.74 -4.15
CA ASP A 45 17.13 16.96 -4.91
C ASP A 45 17.80 15.82 -4.11
N GLY A 46 17.08 14.76 -3.82
CA GLY A 46 17.62 13.63 -3.06
C GLY A 46 17.31 12.30 -3.70
N LYS A 47 17.82 11.23 -3.06
CA LYS A 47 17.47 9.85 -3.38
C LYS A 47 16.20 9.48 -2.65
N ILE A 48 15.18 9.07 -3.38
CA ILE A 48 13.93 8.61 -2.77
C ILE A 48 13.59 7.19 -3.21
N LEU A 49 12.96 6.43 -2.30
CA LEU A 49 12.49 5.07 -2.55
C LEU A 49 10.98 5.00 -2.48
N GLU A 50 10.34 4.50 -3.54
CA GLU A 50 8.97 4.03 -3.48
C GLU A 50 8.92 2.52 -3.17
N VAL A 51 8.31 2.16 -2.05
CA VAL A 51 8.07 0.78 -1.65
C VAL A 51 6.71 0.34 -2.18
N ALA A 52 6.68 -0.79 -2.92
CA ALA A 52 5.53 -1.27 -3.70
C ALA A 52 5.12 -0.28 -4.81
N ILE A 53 6.10 0.06 -5.67
CA ILE A 53 5.98 1.09 -6.71
C ILE A 53 4.87 0.84 -7.74
N GLY A 54 4.42 -0.41 -7.91
CA GLY A 54 3.40 -0.74 -8.90
C GLY A 54 3.84 -0.44 -10.34
N ASP A 55 3.09 0.45 -11.01
CA ASP A 55 3.44 0.96 -12.34
C ASP A 55 4.21 2.30 -12.34
N GLY A 56 4.56 2.80 -11.15
CA GLY A 56 5.30 4.06 -10.95
C GLY A 56 4.46 5.33 -11.06
N PHE A 57 3.14 5.21 -11.26
CA PHE A 57 2.23 6.36 -11.33
C PHE A 57 1.32 6.44 -10.10
N PRO A 58 1.02 7.65 -9.59
CA PRO A 58 1.50 8.94 -10.07
C PRO A 58 2.84 9.37 -9.43
N TYR A 59 3.30 8.71 -8.37
CA TYR A 59 4.30 9.24 -7.45
C TYR A 59 5.72 9.18 -8.01
N ALA A 60 6.27 8.00 -8.30
CA ALA A 60 7.63 7.85 -8.82
C ALA A 60 7.85 8.69 -10.08
N HIS A 61 6.90 8.65 -11.03
CA HIS A 61 6.95 9.49 -12.23
C HIS A 61 7.00 10.98 -11.90
N ARG A 62 6.25 11.45 -10.91
CA ARG A 62 6.23 12.86 -10.53
C ARG A 62 7.53 13.27 -9.87
N PHE A 63 8.10 12.46 -8.97
CA PHE A 63 9.40 12.73 -8.34
C PHE A 63 10.54 12.73 -9.36
N ASP A 64 10.55 11.80 -10.34
CA ASP A 64 11.49 11.82 -11.46
C ASP A 64 11.42 13.15 -12.22
N LYS A 65 10.21 13.65 -12.52
CA LYS A 65 10.01 14.96 -13.17
C LYS A 65 10.41 16.16 -12.31
N MET A 66 10.46 16.00 -10.99
CA MET A 66 10.95 17.04 -10.06
C MET A 66 12.47 16.99 -9.87
N GLY A 67 13.18 16.05 -10.51
CA GLY A 67 14.65 15.95 -10.45
C GLY A 67 15.20 15.03 -9.36
N TYR A 68 14.34 14.28 -8.65
CA TYR A 68 14.82 13.30 -7.67
C TYR A 68 15.46 12.08 -8.33
N GLU A 69 16.46 11.50 -7.69
CA GLU A 69 16.97 10.17 -8.04
C GLU A 69 16.01 9.11 -7.46
N VAL A 70 15.12 8.60 -8.31
CA VAL A 70 14.04 7.73 -7.87
C VAL A 70 14.43 6.27 -7.95
N PHE A 71 14.21 5.58 -6.82
CA PHE A 71 14.31 4.13 -6.69
C PHE A 71 12.94 3.54 -6.41
N GLY A 72 12.75 2.28 -6.79
CA GLY A 72 11.50 1.58 -6.52
C GLY A 72 11.69 0.09 -6.30
N ILE A 73 10.85 -0.49 -5.48
CA ILE A 73 10.70 -1.93 -5.39
C ILE A 73 9.24 -2.34 -5.56
N ASP A 74 9.05 -3.50 -6.14
CA ASP A 74 7.77 -4.20 -6.09
C ASP A 74 8.00 -5.72 -5.99
N ILE A 75 7.09 -6.43 -5.31
CA ILE A 75 7.18 -7.89 -5.17
C ILE A 75 6.87 -8.60 -6.49
N ALA A 76 6.22 -7.92 -7.43
CA ALA A 76 5.74 -8.45 -8.71
C ALA A 76 6.70 -8.13 -9.86
N PRO A 77 7.40 -9.12 -10.45
CA PRO A 77 8.35 -8.91 -11.53
C PRO A 77 7.75 -8.26 -12.78
N ASN A 78 6.47 -8.53 -13.07
CA ASN A 78 5.79 -7.94 -14.23
C ASN A 78 5.57 -6.41 -14.07
N LEU A 79 5.37 -5.91 -12.84
CA LEU A 79 5.26 -4.47 -12.57
C LEU A 79 6.64 -3.81 -12.65
N VAL A 80 7.66 -4.44 -12.08
CA VAL A 80 9.05 -3.99 -12.21
C VAL A 80 9.47 -3.86 -13.69
N ASN A 81 9.15 -4.86 -14.51
CA ASN A 81 9.44 -4.82 -15.94
C ASN A 81 8.65 -3.73 -16.67
N LEU A 82 7.42 -3.45 -16.25
CA LEU A 82 6.61 -2.36 -16.77
C LEU A 82 7.24 -1.00 -16.48
N VAL A 83 7.67 -0.76 -15.23
CA VAL A 83 8.36 0.48 -14.84
C VAL A 83 9.65 0.65 -15.60
N LYS A 84 10.50 -0.39 -15.72
CA LYS A 84 11.74 -0.33 -16.53
C LYS A 84 11.48 0.09 -17.96
N LYS A 85 10.37 -0.34 -18.55
CA LYS A 85 10.01 -0.02 -19.92
C LYS A 85 9.44 1.39 -20.07
N GLU A 86 8.54 1.79 -19.17
CA GLU A 86 7.79 3.04 -19.31
C GLU A 86 8.46 4.24 -18.65
N LEU A 87 9.29 4.00 -17.63
CA LEU A 87 9.99 5.01 -16.83
C LEU A 87 11.49 4.66 -16.69
N PRO A 88 12.27 4.72 -17.77
CA PRO A 88 13.64 4.19 -17.80
C PRO A 88 14.62 4.92 -16.88
N ASN A 89 14.30 6.13 -16.42
CA ASN A 89 15.14 6.89 -15.47
C ASN A 89 15.01 6.34 -14.04
N ILE A 90 13.93 5.60 -13.72
CA ILE A 90 13.66 5.09 -12.37
C ILE A 90 14.43 3.78 -12.16
N LYS A 91 15.21 3.72 -11.09
CA LYS A 91 15.99 2.55 -10.70
C LYS A 91 15.10 1.56 -9.95
N VAL A 92 14.51 0.60 -10.66
CA VAL A 92 13.55 -0.34 -10.07
C VAL A 92 14.07 -1.76 -10.03
N GLN A 93 13.77 -2.47 -8.94
CA GLN A 93 14.09 -3.89 -8.75
C GLN A 93 12.94 -4.67 -8.09
N VAL A 94 12.95 -6.00 -8.28
CA VAL A 94 12.05 -6.88 -7.53
C VAL A 94 12.53 -6.91 -6.07
N GLY A 95 11.60 -6.68 -5.14
CA GLY A 95 11.94 -6.60 -3.72
C GLY A 95 10.73 -6.84 -2.81
N ASP A 96 11.03 -7.18 -1.56
CA ASP A 96 10.07 -7.37 -0.49
C ASP A 96 10.15 -6.17 0.47
N ALA A 97 9.00 -5.57 0.80
CA ALA A 97 8.94 -4.46 1.75
C ALA A 97 9.44 -4.82 3.17
N GLU A 98 9.40 -6.12 3.52
CA GLU A 98 9.87 -6.63 4.80
C GLU A 98 11.36 -7.02 4.81
N ASP A 99 12.08 -6.81 3.68
CA ASP A 99 13.50 -7.15 3.52
C ASP A 99 14.11 -6.33 2.38
N LEU A 100 14.33 -5.02 2.62
CA LEU A 100 14.85 -4.08 1.63
C LEU A 100 16.35 -4.32 1.39
N LYS A 101 16.72 -4.66 0.16
CA LYS A 101 18.11 -4.92 -0.25
C LYS A 101 18.84 -3.61 -0.57
N PHE A 102 18.80 -2.66 0.37
CA PHE A 102 19.53 -1.39 0.32
C PHE A 102 20.34 -1.18 1.59
N PRO A 103 21.44 -0.43 1.51
CA PRO A 103 22.23 -0.06 2.68
C PRO A 103 21.40 0.75 3.70
N GLU A 104 21.82 0.75 4.94
CA GLU A 104 21.31 1.67 5.95
C GLU A 104 21.60 3.11 5.57
N SER A 105 20.72 4.02 5.95
CA SER A 105 20.89 5.47 5.75
C SER A 105 21.24 5.87 4.33
N PHE A 106 20.59 5.24 3.34
CA PHE A 106 20.89 5.47 1.91
C PHE A 106 19.97 6.51 1.26
N PHE A 107 18.70 6.57 1.67
CA PHE A 107 17.68 7.43 1.07
C PHE A 107 17.43 8.69 1.90
N ASP A 108 17.12 9.77 1.23
CA ASP A 108 16.67 11.02 1.83
C ASP A 108 15.17 10.95 2.18
N GLY A 109 14.39 10.23 1.37
CA GLY A 109 12.99 9.92 1.62
C GLY A 109 12.61 8.51 1.21
N VAL A 110 11.71 7.90 1.98
CA VAL A 110 11.13 6.58 1.68
C VAL A 110 9.62 6.68 1.81
N TYR A 111 8.88 6.14 0.85
CA TYR A 111 7.44 6.20 0.94
C TYR A 111 6.76 4.93 0.41
N CYS A 112 5.57 4.67 0.94
CA CYS A 112 4.67 3.61 0.50
C CYS A 112 3.25 4.13 0.51
N PHE A 113 2.70 4.47 -0.65
CA PHE A 113 1.35 4.96 -0.76
C PHE A 113 0.42 3.96 -1.44
N ARG A 114 -0.81 3.84 -0.91
CA ARG A 114 -1.87 2.96 -1.42
C ARG A 114 -1.48 1.48 -1.50
N SER A 115 -0.53 1.02 -0.64
CA SER A 115 0.00 -0.34 -0.74
C SER A 115 0.28 -1.03 0.59
N SER A 116 0.41 -0.30 1.70
CA SER A 116 0.81 -0.87 3.00
C SER A 116 -0.16 -1.95 3.51
N TRP A 117 -1.42 -1.89 3.17
CA TRP A 117 -2.44 -2.90 3.53
C TRP A 117 -2.27 -4.25 2.82
N TYR A 118 -1.34 -4.34 1.87
CA TYR A 118 -0.96 -5.61 1.26
C TYR A 118 0.19 -6.32 2.00
N PHE A 119 0.86 -5.64 2.93
CA PHE A 119 2.00 -6.19 3.66
C PHE A 119 1.54 -7.14 4.76
N PRO A 120 2.09 -8.36 4.83
CA PRO A 120 1.77 -9.30 5.90
C PRO A 120 2.21 -8.82 7.28
N ASN A 121 3.34 -8.12 7.37
CA ASN A 121 3.87 -7.55 8.60
C ASN A 121 4.25 -6.08 8.37
N LEU A 122 3.30 -5.18 8.67
CA LEU A 122 3.48 -3.75 8.46
C LEU A 122 4.60 -3.17 9.33
N THR A 123 4.72 -3.59 10.61
CA THR A 123 5.77 -3.04 11.49
C THR A 123 7.17 -3.40 11.02
N LYS A 124 7.35 -4.62 10.53
CA LYS A 124 8.63 -5.03 9.91
C LYS A 124 8.95 -4.22 8.65
N SER A 125 7.93 -3.91 7.84
CA SER A 125 8.14 -3.03 6.68
C SER A 125 8.47 -1.60 7.08
N ILE A 126 7.88 -1.10 8.19
CA ILE A 126 8.25 0.21 8.76
C ILE A 126 9.70 0.18 9.27
N ASP A 127 10.14 -0.88 9.95
CA ASP A 127 11.52 -1.03 10.39
C ASP A 127 12.51 -0.95 9.23
N GLU A 128 12.22 -1.64 8.13
CA GLU A 128 13.06 -1.62 6.93
C GLU A 128 13.08 -0.24 6.25
N MET A 129 11.92 0.43 6.15
CA MET A 129 11.87 1.80 5.63
C MET A 129 12.68 2.78 6.49
N LEU A 130 12.59 2.66 7.82
CA LEU A 130 13.35 3.47 8.77
C LEU A 130 14.85 3.16 8.72
N ARG A 131 15.23 1.90 8.54
CA ARG A 131 16.64 1.49 8.43
C ARG A 131 17.34 2.11 7.23
N VAL A 132 16.66 2.14 6.07
CA VAL A 132 17.27 2.60 4.82
C VAL A 132 17.20 4.11 4.63
N VAL A 133 16.42 4.84 5.42
CA VAL A 133 16.36 6.30 5.38
C VAL A 133 17.48 6.92 6.20
N LYS A 134 18.04 8.04 5.76
CA LYS A 134 19.08 8.79 6.45
C LYS A 134 18.55 9.46 7.71
N LYS A 135 19.46 9.83 8.61
CA LYS A 135 19.16 10.76 9.70
C LYS A 135 18.57 12.05 9.13
N HIS A 136 17.54 12.58 9.76
CA HIS A 136 16.72 13.71 9.33
C HIS A 136 15.91 13.46 8.02
N GLY A 137 16.01 12.27 7.45
CA GLY A 137 15.17 11.86 6.33
C GLY A 137 13.73 11.56 6.76
N VAL A 138 12.86 11.35 5.78
CA VAL A 138 11.43 11.19 5.98
C VAL A 138 10.95 9.85 5.48
N VAL A 139 10.12 9.17 6.28
CA VAL A 139 9.34 8.02 5.84
C VAL A 139 7.86 8.40 5.84
N MET A 140 7.15 8.12 4.72
CA MET A 140 5.70 8.32 4.65
C MET A 140 4.99 7.06 4.16
N PHE A 141 3.90 6.70 4.82
CA PHE A 141 3.03 5.61 4.37
C PHE A 141 1.59 5.85 4.81
N ASP A 142 0.66 5.24 4.10
CA ASP A 142 -0.75 5.27 4.47
C ASP A 142 -1.24 3.89 4.92
N ILE A 143 -2.29 3.87 5.74
CA ILE A 143 -2.99 2.65 6.16
C ILE A 143 -4.50 2.78 5.88
N GLN A 144 -5.16 1.67 5.62
CA GLN A 144 -6.61 1.57 5.75
C GLN A 144 -6.95 1.50 7.23
N ASN A 145 -7.74 2.46 7.71
CA ASN A 145 -8.10 2.55 9.13
C ASN A 145 -9.17 1.53 9.49
N MET A 146 -8.80 0.50 10.27
CA MET A 146 -9.70 -0.55 10.70
C MET A 146 -10.88 -0.01 11.55
N ASN A 147 -10.69 1.12 12.24
CA ASN A 147 -11.74 1.73 13.06
C ASN A 147 -12.82 2.45 12.23
N HIS A 148 -12.56 2.73 10.95
CA HIS A 148 -13.57 3.29 10.06
C HIS A 148 -14.62 2.22 9.68
N PRO A 149 -15.93 2.54 9.70
CA PRO A 149 -17.00 1.56 9.51
C PRO A 149 -16.92 0.73 8.22
N ILE A 150 -16.37 1.30 7.15
CA ILE A 150 -16.26 0.60 5.85
C ILE A 150 -15.26 -0.55 5.91
N HIS A 151 -14.11 -0.34 6.59
CA HIS A 151 -13.07 -1.35 6.73
C HIS A 151 -13.41 -2.38 7.79
N HIS A 152 -14.02 -1.96 8.89
CA HIS A 152 -14.48 -2.87 9.94
C HIS A 152 -15.44 -3.93 9.40
N LYS A 153 -16.43 -3.53 8.59
CA LYS A 153 -17.33 -4.48 7.90
C LYS A 153 -16.60 -5.41 6.94
N SER A 154 -15.57 -4.89 6.22
CA SER A 154 -14.77 -5.69 5.29
C SER A 154 -13.99 -6.78 6.01
N VAL A 155 -13.34 -6.47 7.13
CA VAL A 155 -12.59 -7.43 7.96
C VAL A 155 -13.51 -8.54 8.47
N ILE A 156 -14.65 -8.18 9.07
CA ILE A 156 -15.62 -9.17 9.57
C ILE A 156 -16.11 -10.09 8.44
N ASN A 157 -16.40 -9.55 7.26
CA ASN A 157 -16.84 -10.35 6.12
C ASN A 157 -15.74 -11.29 5.61
N GLN A 158 -14.49 -10.86 5.59
CA GLN A 158 -13.34 -11.68 5.19
C GLN A 158 -13.10 -12.82 6.18
N GLU A 159 -13.17 -12.55 7.49
CA GLU A 159 -13.07 -13.57 8.53
C GLU A 159 -14.20 -14.60 8.44
N LYS A 160 -15.42 -14.14 8.21
CA LYS A 160 -16.58 -15.02 8.01
C LYS A 160 -16.41 -15.89 6.77
N GLU A 161 -15.98 -15.33 5.63
CA GLU A 161 -15.72 -16.09 4.41
C GLU A 161 -14.56 -17.10 4.61
N ARG A 162 -13.56 -16.78 5.42
CA ARG A 162 -12.47 -17.69 5.76
C ARG A 162 -12.93 -18.93 6.50
N ASN A 163 -13.92 -18.78 7.35
CA ASN A 163 -14.44 -19.86 8.22
C ASN A 163 -15.60 -20.64 7.60
N ASP A 164 -16.19 -20.15 6.51
CA ASP A 164 -17.30 -20.83 5.83
C ASP A 164 -16.83 -22.04 5.01
N PRO A 165 -17.59 -23.15 4.96
CA PRO A 165 -17.29 -24.31 4.11
C PRO A 165 -17.18 -23.93 2.64
N LEU A 166 -16.23 -24.55 1.91
CA LEU A 166 -15.95 -24.26 0.50
C LEU A 166 -17.21 -24.32 -0.39
N ILE A 167 -18.04 -25.33 -0.19
CA ILE A 167 -19.27 -25.54 -0.94
C ILE A 167 -20.23 -24.36 -0.78
N LYS A 168 -20.40 -23.86 0.45
CA LYS A 168 -21.30 -22.73 0.73
C LYS A 168 -20.83 -21.45 0.02
N ILE A 169 -19.52 -21.20 0.02
CA ILE A 169 -18.92 -20.04 -0.61
C ILE A 169 -19.06 -20.11 -2.14
N ILE A 170 -18.79 -21.28 -2.72
CA ILE A 170 -18.94 -21.51 -4.16
C ILE A 170 -20.42 -21.34 -4.56
N MET A 171 -21.36 -21.93 -3.84
CA MET A 171 -22.78 -21.81 -4.14
C MET A 171 -23.28 -20.36 -4.04
N VAL A 172 -22.97 -19.66 -2.96
CA VAL A 172 -23.40 -18.25 -2.77
C VAL A 172 -22.83 -17.33 -3.85
N ARG A 173 -21.55 -17.50 -4.19
CA ARG A 173 -20.93 -16.68 -5.27
C ARG A 173 -21.38 -17.11 -6.66
N TYR A 174 -21.54 -18.41 -6.91
CA TYR A 174 -22.06 -18.90 -8.18
C TYR A 174 -23.48 -18.37 -8.45
N VAL A 175 -24.35 -18.44 -7.46
CA VAL A 175 -25.72 -17.90 -7.57
C VAL A 175 -25.72 -16.38 -7.70
N LYS A 176 -24.94 -15.65 -6.90
CA LYS A 176 -24.81 -14.18 -7.02
C LYS A 176 -24.20 -13.75 -8.37
N ASN A 177 -23.19 -14.47 -8.84
CA ASN A 177 -22.56 -14.16 -10.12
C ASN A 177 -23.40 -14.62 -11.30
N PHE A 178 -24.10 -15.74 -11.24
CA PHE A 178 -25.03 -16.19 -12.24
C PHE A 178 -26.15 -15.16 -12.47
N ILE A 179 -26.73 -14.61 -11.39
CA ILE A 179 -27.74 -13.54 -11.48
C ILE A 179 -27.14 -12.24 -12.05
N LYS A 180 -25.88 -11.92 -11.74
CA LYS A 180 -25.20 -10.73 -12.30
C LYS A 180 -24.61 -10.93 -13.70
N THR A 181 -24.45 -12.15 -14.17
CA THR A 181 -23.56 -12.49 -15.31
C THR A 181 -24.27 -13.17 -16.47
N ILE A 182 -25.59 -13.09 -16.55
CA ILE A 182 -26.29 -13.46 -17.80
C ILE A 182 -25.75 -12.69 -19.02
N LEU A 183 -24.89 -11.70 -18.84
CA LEU A 183 -24.34 -10.83 -19.88
C LEU A 183 -22.81 -10.73 -19.97
N ARG A 184 -22.00 -11.60 -19.32
CA ARG A 184 -20.54 -11.58 -19.48
C ARG A 184 -19.93 -12.99 -19.57
N PRO A 185 -18.97 -13.23 -20.50
CA PRO A 185 -18.41 -14.56 -20.77
C PRO A 185 -17.64 -15.15 -19.58
N ILE A 186 -18.05 -16.35 -19.30
CA ILE A 186 -17.97 -17.24 -18.16
C ILE A 186 -16.56 -17.74 -17.94
N ILE A 187 -15.44 -17.40 -17.95
CA ILE A 187 -14.25 -18.28 -17.72
C ILE A 187 -13.06 -17.64 -16.95
N TYR A 188 -13.20 -16.57 -16.16
CA TYR A 188 -11.94 -16.04 -15.57
C TYR A 188 -11.80 -16.04 -14.05
N TYR A 189 -12.80 -16.39 -13.26
CA TYR A 189 -12.73 -16.16 -11.80
C TYR A 189 -13.00 -17.29 -10.81
N PRO A 190 -13.51 -18.48 -11.15
CA PRO A 190 -13.91 -19.44 -10.12
C PRO A 190 -12.74 -20.25 -9.54
N LEU A 191 -11.77 -20.65 -10.37
CA LEU A 191 -10.74 -21.61 -9.95
C LEU A 191 -9.62 -20.93 -9.16
N ASP A 192 -9.10 -19.82 -9.64
CA ASP A 192 -8.04 -19.06 -8.96
C ASP A 192 -8.50 -18.49 -7.63
N TRP A 193 -9.76 -18.05 -7.57
CA TRP A 193 -10.32 -17.52 -6.33
C TRP A 193 -10.59 -18.61 -5.30
N SER A 194 -11.12 -19.77 -5.69
CA SER A 194 -11.38 -20.88 -4.78
C SER A 194 -10.09 -21.46 -4.17
N LEU A 195 -9.02 -21.50 -4.93
CA LEU A 195 -7.70 -21.94 -4.47
C LEU A 195 -7.03 -20.91 -3.53
N ASN A 196 -7.34 -19.62 -3.67
CA ASN A 196 -6.77 -18.53 -2.89
C ASN A 196 -7.73 -17.94 -1.86
N ARG A 197 -8.89 -18.54 -1.59
CA ARG A 197 -9.92 -18.03 -0.68
C ARG A 197 -9.45 -17.73 0.74
N HIS A 198 -8.39 -18.40 1.18
CA HIS A 198 -7.80 -18.20 2.51
C HIS A 198 -6.74 -17.08 2.54
N VAL A 199 -6.50 -16.43 1.41
CA VAL A 199 -5.56 -15.31 1.35
C VAL A 199 -6.35 -14.02 1.55
N ILE A 200 -6.18 -13.41 2.71
CA ILE A 200 -6.63 -12.05 2.94
C ILE A 200 -5.69 -11.13 2.16
N VAL A 201 -6.19 -10.48 1.13
CA VAL A 201 -5.37 -9.65 0.24
C VAL A 201 -5.11 -8.28 0.87
N GLU A 202 -6.15 -7.65 1.38
CA GLU A 202 -6.07 -6.34 2.03
C GLU A 202 -6.28 -6.47 3.53
N ILE A 203 -5.39 -5.88 4.34
CA ILE A 203 -5.52 -5.83 5.79
C ILE A 203 -5.70 -4.37 6.21
N ALA A 204 -6.89 -4.03 6.67
CA ALA A 204 -7.07 -2.80 7.40
C ALA A 204 -6.31 -2.89 8.73
N THR A 205 -5.59 -1.84 9.06
CA THR A 205 -4.72 -1.79 10.24
C THR A 205 -5.40 -1.02 11.35
N ASP A 206 -5.37 -1.56 12.57
CA ASP A 206 -5.72 -0.78 13.76
C ASP A 206 -4.65 0.31 13.97
N PRO A 207 -5.03 1.60 13.93
CA PRO A 207 -4.08 2.69 14.15
C PRO A 207 -3.32 2.59 15.48
N GLN A 208 -3.90 1.95 16.49
CA GLN A 208 -3.25 1.76 17.79
C GLN A 208 -2.01 0.86 17.70
N VAL A 209 -1.99 -0.09 16.76
CA VAL A 209 -0.80 -0.94 16.52
C VAL A 209 0.35 -0.06 16.05
N VAL A 210 0.13 0.82 15.08
CA VAL A 210 1.17 1.74 14.57
C VAL A 210 1.57 2.76 15.63
N LYS A 211 0.60 3.37 16.32
CA LYS A 211 0.86 4.34 17.40
C LYS A 211 1.67 3.73 18.54
N SER A 212 1.30 2.53 18.99
CA SER A 212 2.00 1.82 20.07
C SER A 212 3.41 1.41 19.65
N TYR A 213 3.60 1.06 18.38
CA TYR A 213 4.92 0.79 17.82
C TYR A 213 5.78 2.06 17.82
N LEU A 214 5.27 3.18 17.31
CA LEU A 214 6.01 4.45 17.22
C LEU A 214 6.31 5.06 18.58
N LYS A 215 5.42 4.94 19.57
CA LYS A 215 5.66 5.40 20.96
C LYS A 215 6.84 4.73 21.66
N ARG A 216 7.27 3.56 21.21
CA ARG A 216 8.44 2.85 21.77
C ARG A 216 9.76 3.28 21.14
N ARG A 217 9.70 4.20 20.17
CA ARG A 217 10.85 4.69 19.43
C ARG A 217 11.13 6.14 19.84
N ASP A 218 12.33 6.38 20.33
CA ASP A 218 12.84 7.71 20.70
C ASP A 218 13.58 8.40 19.54
N ASP A 219 13.93 7.61 18.51
CA ASP A 219 14.62 8.03 17.30
C ASP A 219 13.69 8.59 16.20
N VAL A 220 12.36 8.60 16.42
CA VAL A 220 11.37 8.98 15.41
C VAL A 220 10.34 9.96 15.96
N LYS A 221 10.16 11.09 15.27
CA LYS A 221 8.97 11.96 15.44
C LYS A 221 8.01 11.70 14.29
N TYR A 222 6.71 11.81 14.54
CA TYR A 222 5.73 11.62 13.47
C TYR A 222 4.61 12.65 13.48
N HIS A 223 3.98 12.83 12.33
CA HIS A 223 2.73 13.55 12.14
C HIS A 223 1.70 12.63 11.49
N LEU A 224 0.46 12.85 11.82
CA LEU A 224 -0.67 12.07 11.33
C LEU A 224 -1.59 12.94 10.47
N TYR A 225 -2.06 12.37 9.38
CA TYR A 225 -3.02 13.00 8.48
C TYR A 225 -4.19 12.05 8.21
N GLY A 226 -5.40 12.59 8.12
CA GLY A 226 -6.59 11.89 7.62
C GLY A 226 -6.85 12.25 6.16
N VAL A 227 -7.33 11.28 5.38
CA VAL A 227 -7.81 11.52 4.01
C VAL A 227 -9.26 11.97 4.05
N VAL A 228 -9.54 13.13 3.49
CA VAL A 228 -10.87 13.72 3.39
C VAL A 228 -11.43 13.49 1.99
N TRP A 229 -12.47 12.66 1.90
CA TRP A 229 -13.12 12.24 0.65
C TRP A 229 -14.19 13.24 0.19
N ASN A 230 -13.79 14.50 0.02
CA ASN A 230 -14.61 15.52 -0.60
C ASN A 230 -14.15 15.72 -2.05
N ASP A 231 -14.78 16.63 -2.77
CA ASP A 231 -14.30 17.08 -4.06
C ASP A 231 -13.70 18.50 -3.92
N PRO A 232 -12.37 18.64 -4.02
CA PRO A 232 -11.33 17.62 -4.23
C PRO A 232 -11.01 16.77 -2.98
N ILE A 233 -10.49 15.55 -3.20
CA ILE A 233 -9.95 14.70 -2.12
C ILE A 233 -8.64 15.32 -1.60
N THR A 234 -8.54 15.55 -0.28
CA THR A 234 -7.41 16.27 0.32
C THR A 234 -6.84 15.57 1.56
N LEU A 235 -5.65 16.00 2.01
CA LEU A 235 -5.08 15.64 3.30
C LEU A 235 -5.42 16.70 4.36
N LYS A 236 -5.80 16.23 5.56
CA LYS A 236 -5.98 17.05 6.74
C LYS A 236 -5.01 16.58 7.83
N LYS A 237 -4.14 17.47 8.30
CA LYS A 237 -3.32 17.18 9.49
C LYS A 237 -4.25 17.05 10.70
N ILE A 238 -4.05 16.00 11.49
CA ILE A 238 -4.87 15.66 12.65
C ILE A 238 -3.96 15.42 13.86
N ASP A 239 -4.54 15.44 15.06
CA ASP A 239 -3.80 15.11 16.27
C ASP A 239 -3.43 13.63 16.34
N GLU A 240 -2.49 13.28 17.19
CA GLU A 240 -1.96 11.92 17.28
C GLU A 240 -2.72 11.05 18.30
N THR A 241 -3.69 11.62 19.02
CA THR A 241 -4.32 10.97 20.19
C THR A 241 -5.65 10.30 19.89
N GLY A 242 -6.41 10.80 18.92
CA GLY A 242 -7.76 10.34 18.60
C GLY A 242 -7.81 8.95 17.94
N GLU A 243 -8.98 8.34 17.91
CA GLU A 243 -9.25 7.09 17.17
C GLU A 243 -9.49 7.32 15.67
N HIS A 244 -9.85 8.56 15.31
CA HIS A 244 -10.02 9.03 13.92
C HIS A 244 -10.93 8.16 13.05
N LYS A 245 -12.04 7.69 13.62
CA LYS A 245 -13.04 6.84 12.96
C LYS A 245 -13.68 7.47 11.73
N GLU A 246 -13.60 8.80 11.62
CA GLU A 246 -14.11 9.59 10.50
C GLU A 246 -13.26 9.45 9.22
N PHE A 247 -12.00 9.02 9.34
CA PHE A 247 -11.10 8.83 8.20
C PHE A 247 -10.94 7.34 7.87
N ASP A 248 -11.26 6.95 6.64
CA ASP A 248 -11.05 5.58 6.17
C ASP A 248 -9.57 5.27 5.91
N ARG A 249 -8.77 6.31 5.70
CA ARG A 249 -7.33 6.23 5.45
C ARG A 249 -6.57 7.23 6.30
N LEU A 250 -5.50 6.75 6.91
CA LEU A 250 -4.57 7.57 7.69
C LEU A 250 -3.18 7.53 7.06
N VAL A 251 -2.52 8.68 7.03
CA VAL A 251 -1.15 8.82 6.52
C VAL A 251 -0.23 9.20 7.66
N TYR A 252 0.84 8.44 7.83
CA TYR A 252 1.91 8.69 8.78
C TYR A 252 3.10 9.31 8.06
N LYS A 253 3.59 10.44 8.59
CA LYS A 253 4.84 11.06 8.18
C LYS A 253 5.82 10.99 9.34
N LEU A 254 6.84 10.17 9.19
CA LEU A 254 7.87 9.93 10.19
C LEU A 254 9.13 10.71 9.82
N GLN A 255 9.80 11.28 10.81
CA GLN A 255 11.10 11.93 10.65
C GLN A 255 12.09 11.34 11.64
N ILE A 256 13.26 10.91 11.15
CA ILE A 256 14.37 10.45 11.98
C ILE A 256 15.01 11.67 12.68
N VAL A 257 15.22 11.57 13.99
CA VAL A 257 15.78 12.66 14.81
C VAL A 257 17.27 12.54 15.04
#